data_e342d0a9df8696069729116af1255272
#
_entry.id   e342d0a9df8696069729116af1255272
#
_cell.length_a   1.000
_cell.length_b   1.000
_cell.length_c   1.000
_cell.angle_alpha   90.00
_cell.angle_beta   90.00
_cell.angle_gamma   90.00
#
_symmetry.space_group_name_H-M   'P 1'
#
loop_
_entity.id
_entity.type
_entity.pdbx_description
1 polymer ?
#
loop_
_entity_poly.entity_id
_entity_poly.type
_entity_poly.pdbx_seq_one_letter_code
_entity_poly.pdbx_strand_id
1 'polypeptide(L)'
;YDNDRDRPAVHGTSYLSPHLHWGEISPFQVMHRAEEWLSEQSGGAIHEHIQSFQSEIGWREFSRHVLYHFPETPDEPLDARFKAFPWEAPDAAFDDWKAGMTGIPMVDAGMRELYATGYMHNRLRMTVASFLTKNLRIAWQHGERWFWDTLFDADLGNNTLGWQWAAGCGADAAPFFRIFNPARQGER
;
A
#
# COMPACT_ATOMS: atom_id res chain seq x y z
N TYR A 1 -17.29 -2.49 6.40
CA TYR A 1 -15.89 -2.52 5.95
C TYR A 1 -15.77 -1.89 4.56
N ASP A 2 -16.42 -2.44 3.56
CA ASP A 2 -16.25 -2.06 2.15
C ASP A 2 -16.53 -0.56 1.87
N ASN A 3 -17.52 0.00 2.53
CA ASN A 3 -17.91 1.41 2.39
C ASN A 3 -16.88 2.40 2.98
N ASP A 4 -16.16 1.99 4.04
CA ASP A 4 -15.31 2.91 4.81
C ASP A 4 -13.81 2.63 4.64
N ARG A 5 -13.45 1.45 4.11
CA ARG A 5 -12.05 1.05 3.91
C ARG A 5 -11.24 2.02 3.02
N ASP A 6 -11.91 2.79 2.20
CA ASP A 6 -11.30 3.75 1.27
C ASP A 6 -11.27 5.19 1.80
N ARG A 7 -11.71 5.39 3.03
CA ARG A 7 -11.83 6.72 3.67
C ARG A 7 -10.79 6.87 4.79
N PRO A 8 -9.63 7.50 4.54
CA PRO A 8 -8.57 7.64 5.55
C PRO A 8 -8.98 8.35 6.84
N ALA A 9 -9.98 9.24 6.77
CA ALA A 9 -10.46 10.00 7.91
C ALA A 9 -11.37 9.20 8.88
N VAL A 10 -11.72 7.94 8.54
CA VAL A 10 -12.57 7.08 9.38
C VAL A 10 -11.84 5.80 9.76
N HIS A 11 -12.13 5.28 10.94
CA HIS A 11 -11.65 3.98 11.39
C HIS A 11 -12.41 2.84 10.68
N GLY A 12 -12.17 2.69 9.35
CA GLY A 12 -12.83 1.71 8.48
C GLY A 12 -12.02 0.45 8.20
N THR A 13 -10.80 0.32 8.75
CA THR A 13 -9.89 -0.81 8.54
C THR A 13 -9.67 -1.59 9.83
N SER A 14 -9.12 -2.81 9.71
CA SER A 14 -8.92 -3.70 10.86
C SER A 14 -7.70 -3.37 11.72
N TYR A 15 -6.76 -2.60 11.21
CA TYR A 15 -5.44 -2.35 11.83
C TYR A 15 -4.64 -3.62 12.17
N LEU A 16 -4.90 -4.74 11.49
CA LEU A 16 -4.24 -6.02 11.76
C LEU A 16 -2.85 -6.15 11.14
N SER A 17 -2.45 -5.24 10.24
CA SER A 17 -1.18 -5.36 9.51
C SER A 17 0.05 -5.48 10.42
N PRO A 18 0.20 -4.74 11.54
CA PRO A 18 1.32 -4.92 12.46
C PRO A 18 1.29 -6.29 13.14
N HIS A 19 0.13 -6.71 13.63
CA HIS A 19 -0.05 -7.99 14.31
C HIS A 19 0.24 -9.18 13.39
N LEU A 20 -0.14 -9.06 12.11
CA LEU A 20 0.19 -10.03 11.08
C LEU A 20 1.69 -10.01 10.71
N HIS A 21 2.32 -8.83 10.70
CA HIS A 21 3.74 -8.70 10.41
C HIS A 21 4.58 -9.35 11.51
N TRP A 22 4.31 -9.01 12.76
CA TRP A 22 5.06 -9.51 13.92
C TRP A 22 4.65 -10.92 14.36
N GLY A 23 3.67 -11.56 13.69
CA GLY A 23 3.24 -12.92 13.97
C GLY A 23 2.43 -13.09 15.24
N GLU A 24 1.87 -12.02 15.79
CA GLU A 24 0.96 -12.07 16.95
C GLU A 24 -0.36 -12.76 16.60
N ILE A 25 -0.77 -12.66 15.34
CA ILE A 25 -1.90 -13.40 14.78
C ILE A 25 -1.53 -13.93 13.38
N SER A 26 -1.96 -15.13 13.04
CA SER A 26 -1.74 -15.69 11.71
C SER A 26 -2.86 -15.32 10.73
N PRO A 27 -2.58 -15.28 9.40
CA PRO A 27 -3.62 -15.12 8.39
C PRO A 27 -4.73 -16.17 8.49
N PHE A 28 -4.38 -17.41 8.82
CA PHE A 28 -5.34 -18.50 8.99
C PHE A 28 -6.31 -18.24 10.15
N GLN A 29 -5.83 -17.72 11.28
CA GLN A 29 -6.70 -17.35 12.39
C GLN A 29 -7.65 -16.21 12.01
N VAL A 30 -7.18 -15.22 11.27
CA VAL A 30 -8.01 -14.12 10.78
C VAL A 30 -9.09 -14.63 9.83
N MET A 31 -8.72 -15.46 8.86
CA MET A 31 -9.65 -16.07 7.89
C MET A 31 -10.70 -16.93 8.61
N HIS A 32 -10.27 -17.83 9.50
CA HIS A 32 -11.16 -18.69 10.25
C HIS A 32 -12.16 -17.90 11.10
N ARG A 33 -11.67 -16.85 11.80
CA ARG A 33 -12.56 -16.00 12.61
C ARG A 33 -13.57 -15.23 11.78
N ALA A 34 -13.16 -14.78 10.60
CA ALA A 34 -14.07 -14.11 9.65
C ALA A 34 -15.16 -15.05 9.14
N GLU A 35 -14.82 -16.32 8.85
CA GLU A 35 -15.76 -17.36 8.42
C GLU A 35 -16.71 -17.77 9.53
N GLU A 36 -16.22 -17.99 10.76
CA GLU A 36 -17.05 -18.26 11.93
C GLU A 36 -18.09 -17.15 12.12
N TRP A 37 -17.62 -15.90 12.15
CA TRP A 37 -18.52 -14.77 12.33
C TRP A 37 -19.55 -14.67 11.20
N LEU A 38 -19.15 -14.94 9.96
CA LEU A 38 -20.05 -14.93 8.81
C LEU A 38 -21.13 -15.99 8.91
N SER A 39 -20.81 -17.17 9.46
CA SER A 39 -21.77 -18.27 9.62
C SER A 39 -22.91 -17.95 10.62
N GLU A 40 -22.66 -17.02 11.53
CA GLU A 40 -23.61 -16.54 12.53
C GLU A 40 -24.52 -15.40 11.99
N GLN A 41 -24.21 -14.85 10.81
CA GLN A 41 -24.90 -13.70 10.25
C GLN A 41 -25.89 -14.10 9.14
N SER A 42 -26.91 -13.27 8.97
CA SER A 42 -27.90 -13.41 7.89
C SER A 42 -27.93 -12.13 7.08
N GLY A 43 -27.59 -12.20 5.77
CA GLY A 43 -27.69 -11.05 4.87
C GLY A 43 -26.57 -10.97 3.83
N GLY A 44 -26.96 -10.72 2.56
CA GLY A 44 -26.03 -10.73 1.42
C GLY A 44 -24.94 -9.65 1.49
N ALA A 45 -25.26 -8.44 1.96
CA ALA A 45 -24.31 -7.34 2.08
C ALA A 45 -23.14 -7.66 3.05
N ILE A 46 -23.39 -8.48 4.08
CA ILE A 46 -22.36 -8.89 5.02
C ILE A 46 -21.34 -9.81 4.34
N HIS A 47 -21.80 -10.70 3.46
CA HIS A 47 -20.93 -11.57 2.67
C HIS A 47 -19.96 -10.76 1.80
N GLU A 48 -20.44 -9.72 1.11
CA GLU A 48 -19.59 -8.84 0.29
C GLU A 48 -18.52 -8.14 1.12
N HIS A 49 -18.86 -7.63 2.30
CA HIS A 49 -17.91 -7.00 3.20
C HIS A 49 -16.83 -7.97 3.70
N ILE A 50 -17.19 -9.21 4.00
CA ILE A 50 -16.24 -10.24 4.44
C ILE A 50 -15.37 -10.69 3.27
N GLN A 51 -15.91 -10.91 2.09
CA GLN A 51 -15.12 -11.24 0.90
C GLN A 51 -14.11 -10.14 0.56
N SER A 52 -14.53 -8.88 0.63
CA SER A 52 -13.62 -7.72 0.45
C SER A 52 -12.51 -7.72 1.49
N PHE A 53 -12.81 -8.02 2.75
CA PHE A 53 -11.80 -8.12 3.80
C PHE A 53 -10.86 -9.31 3.59
N GLN A 54 -11.39 -10.49 3.25
CA GLN A 54 -10.60 -11.71 3.01
C GLN A 54 -9.67 -11.55 1.81
N SER A 55 -10.08 -10.79 0.77
CA SER A 55 -9.23 -10.53 -0.39
C SER A 55 -7.97 -9.75 -0.02
N GLU A 56 -8.01 -8.89 1.01
CA GLU A 56 -6.81 -8.18 1.48
C GLU A 56 -5.80 -9.14 2.13
N ILE A 57 -6.29 -10.17 2.82
CA ILE A 57 -5.42 -11.25 3.33
C ILE A 57 -4.84 -12.06 2.16
N GLY A 58 -5.66 -12.30 1.11
CA GLY A 58 -5.22 -12.94 -0.12
C GLY A 58 -4.11 -12.16 -0.83
N TRP A 59 -4.22 -10.83 -0.93
CA TRP A 59 -3.17 -9.97 -1.50
C TRP A 59 -1.85 -10.08 -0.73
N ARG A 60 -1.92 -10.17 0.60
CA ARG A 60 -0.74 -10.37 1.44
C ARG A 60 -0.04 -11.70 1.13
N GLU A 61 -0.77 -12.77 1.00
CA GLU A 61 -0.20 -14.08 0.63
C GLU A 61 0.33 -14.08 -0.82
N PHE A 62 -0.37 -13.42 -1.73
CA PHE A 62 0.08 -13.25 -3.10
C PHE A 62 1.40 -12.47 -3.18
N SER A 63 1.56 -11.42 -2.38
CA SER A 63 2.81 -10.65 -2.35
C SER A 63 4.01 -11.51 -1.93
N ARG A 64 3.82 -12.38 -0.95
CA ARG A 64 4.84 -13.34 -0.51
C ARG A 64 5.13 -14.42 -1.55
N HIS A 65 4.10 -14.87 -2.25
CA HIS A 65 4.27 -15.80 -3.37
C HIS A 65 5.12 -15.16 -4.48
N VAL A 66 4.84 -13.91 -4.85
CA VAL A 66 5.64 -13.18 -5.84
C VAL A 66 7.09 -13.05 -5.36
N LEU A 67 7.31 -12.61 -4.12
CA LEU A 67 8.66 -12.47 -3.56
C LEU A 67 9.43 -13.79 -3.53
N TYR A 68 8.75 -14.91 -3.23
CA TYR A 68 9.37 -16.23 -3.20
C TYR A 68 9.85 -16.68 -4.59
N HIS A 69 9.06 -16.43 -5.64
CA HIS A 69 9.40 -16.82 -7.00
C HIS A 69 10.31 -15.82 -7.73
N PHE A 70 10.28 -14.57 -7.30
CA PHE A 70 11.06 -13.47 -7.87
C PHE A 70 11.78 -12.69 -6.75
N PRO A 71 12.78 -13.31 -6.09
CA PRO A 71 13.42 -12.73 -4.90
C PRO A 71 14.21 -11.44 -5.18
N GLU A 72 14.48 -11.13 -6.45
CA GLU A 72 15.11 -9.89 -6.89
C GLU A 72 14.17 -8.68 -6.89
N THR A 73 12.86 -8.89 -6.73
CA THR A 73 11.86 -7.81 -6.85
C THR A 73 12.01 -6.64 -5.87
N PRO A 74 12.62 -6.77 -4.68
CA PRO A 74 12.91 -5.59 -3.85
C PRO A 74 13.84 -4.58 -4.50
N ASP A 75 14.73 -5.02 -5.37
CA ASP A 75 15.71 -4.15 -6.05
C ASP A 75 15.39 -3.93 -7.53
N GLU A 76 14.74 -4.89 -8.18
CA GLU A 76 14.51 -4.93 -9.62
C GLU A 76 13.02 -4.95 -9.96
N PRO A 77 12.58 -4.22 -11.00
CA PRO A 77 11.18 -4.28 -11.43
C PRO A 77 10.85 -5.68 -11.97
N LEU A 78 9.69 -6.22 -11.58
CA LEU A 78 9.20 -7.50 -12.08
C LEU A 78 9.03 -7.48 -13.61
N ASP A 79 8.54 -6.38 -14.17
CA ASP A 79 8.55 -6.13 -15.61
C ASP A 79 9.90 -5.50 -16.00
N ALA A 80 10.78 -6.32 -16.57
CA ALA A 80 12.14 -5.92 -16.94
C ALA A 80 12.20 -4.73 -17.92
N ARG A 81 11.12 -4.40 -18.64
CA ARG A 81 11.05 -3.22 -19.53
C ARG A 81 11.24 -1.93 -18.75
N PHE A 82 10.85 -1.90 -17.48
CA PHE A 82 10.99 -0.72 -16.63
C PHE A 82 12.41 -0.49 -16.09
N LYS A 83 13.36 -1.40 -16.31
CA LYS A 83 14.77 -1.17 -15.99
C LYS A 83 15.35 0.02 -16.77
N ALA A 84 14.85 0.26 -17.97
CA ALA A 84 15.27 1.37 -18.83
C ALA A 84 14.44 2.66 -18.63
N PHE A 85 13.49 2.68 -17.67
CA PHE A 85 12.68 3.86 -17.43
C PHE A 85 13.55 5.02 -16.92
N PRO A 86 13.47 6.24 -17.49
CA PRO A 86 14.29 7.37 -17.13
C PRO A 86 13.81 8.04 -15.83
N TRP A 87 14.15 7.41 -14.70
CA TRP A 87 13.86 7.98 -13.39
C TRP A 87 14.70 9.23 -13.13
N GLU A 88 14.12 10.20 -12.45
CA GLU A 88 14.85 11.36 -11.95
C GLU A 88 15.64 10.98 -10.69
N ALA A 89 16.77 11.64 -10.48
CA ALA A 89 17.52 11.49 -9.25
C ALA A 89 16.77 12.14 -8.07
N PRO A 90 16.85 11.57 -6.86
CA PRO A 90 16.33 12.22 -5.66
C PRO A 90 16.93 13.61 -5.47
N ASP A 91 16.08 14.57 -5.19
CA ASP A 91 16.43 15.99 -5.01
C ASP A 91 15.66 16.58 -3.80
N ALA A 92 15.61 17.92 -3.71
CA ALA A 92 14.87 18.61 -2.67
C ALA A 92 13.38 18.24 -2.64
N ALA A 93 12.76 17.92 -3.79
CA ALA A 93 11.37 17.48 -3.82
C ALA A 93 11.16 16.10 -3.16
N PHE A 94 12.17 15.24 -3.17
CA PHE A 94 12.14 13.98 -2.41
C PHE A 94 12.21 14.24 -0.90
N ASP A 95 13.02 15.20 -0.47
CA ASP A 95 13.10 15.57 0.95
C ASP A 95 11.80 16.22 1.42
N ASP A 96 11.20 17.09 0.60
CA ASP A 96 9.87 17.66 0.87
C ASP A 96 8.78 16.57 0.93
N TRP A 97 8.84 15.56 0.05
CA TRP A 97 7.92 14.43 0.09
C TRP A 97 8.05 13.65 1.40
N LYS A 98 9.27 13.30 1.83
CA LYS A 98 9.51 12.62 3.11
C LYS A 98 9.01 13.42 4.32
N ALA A 99 9.20 14.73 4.28
CA ALA A 99 8.79 15.65 5.34
C ALA A 99 7.29 15.99 5.34
N GLY A 100 6.54 15.60 4.30
CA GLY A 100 5.15 16.00 4.10
C GLY A 100 5.01 17.50 3.88
N MET A 101 5.86 18.06 3.03
CA MET A 101 5.95 19.50 2.69
C MET A 101 5.82 19.75 1.18
N THR A 102 5.16 18.86 0.46
CA THR A 102 4.97 18.97 -1.00
C THR A 102 4.01 20.07 -1.42
N GLY A 103 3.21 20.60 -0.47
CA GLY A 103 2.11 21.52 -0.75
C GLY A 103 0.83 20.82 -1.24
N ILE A 104 0.82 19.51 -1.34
CA ILE A 104 -0.37 18.70 -1.70
C ILE A 104 -0.96 18.11 -0.42
N PRO A 105 -2.12 18.62 0.06
CA PRO A 105 -2.62 18.33 1.42
C PRO A 105 -2.73 16.84 1.74
N MET A 106 -3.22 16.02 0.81
CA MET A 106 -3.40 14.58 1.03
C MET A 106 -2.07 13.83 1.10
N VAL A 107 -1.08 14.22 0.29
CA VAL A 107 0.27 13.65 0.33
C VAL A 107 0.95 14.04 1.63
N ASP A 108 0.89 15.32 1.99
CA ASP A 108 1.53 15.86 3.18
C ASP A 108 0.93 15.26 4.47
N ALA A 109 -0.40 15.13 4.52
CA ALA A 109 -1.08 14.49 5.64
C ALA A 109 -0.64 13.03 5.82
N GLY A 110 -0.60 12.26 4.73
CA GLY A 110 -0.17 10.86 4.76
C GLY A 110 1.29 10.70 5.22
N MET A 111 2.20 11.52 4.72
CA MET A 111 3.62 11.45 5.10
C MET A 111 3.86 11.89 6.54
N ARG A 112 3.12 12.89 7.02
CA ARG A 112 3.17 13.32 8.43
C ARG A 112 2.58 12.28 9.38
N GLU A 113 1.46 11.64 9.01
CA GLU A 113 0.89 10.51 9.76
C GLU A 113 1.92 9.38 9.87
N LEU A 114 2.54 9.00 8.75
CA LEU A 114 3.58 7.97 8.72
C LEU A 114 4.70 8.28 9.71
N TYR A 115 5.27 9.48 9.65
CA TYR A 115 6.40 9.84 10.50
C TYR A 115 6.03 9.96 11.97
N ALA A 116 4.80 10.40 12.27
CA ALA A 116 4.33 10.58 13.64
C ALA A 116 3.92 9.26 14.31
N THR A 117 3.40 8.29 13.54
CA THR A 117 2.74 7.09 14.08
C THR A 117 3.39 5.77 13.67
N GLY A 118 4.24 5.78 12.65
CA GLY A 118 4.74 4.56 12.01
C GLY A 118 3.68 3.80 11.19
N TYR A 119 2.51 4.39 10.98
CA TYR A 119 1.39 3.81 10.23
C TYR A 119 0.90 4.78 9.16
N MET A 120 0.35 4.23 8.09
CA MET A 120 -0.34 4.99 7.05
C MET A 120 -1.48 4.16 6.49
N HIS A 121 -2.64 4.78 6.35
CA HIS A 121 -3.80 4.14 5.72
C HIS A 121 -3.50 3.71 4.28
N ASN A 122 -3.98 2.53 3.83
CA ASN A 122 -3.65 1.96 2.51
C ASN A 122 -3.92 2.93 1.35
N ARG A 123 -5.04 3.65 1.37
CA ARG A 123 -5.37 4.63 0.32
C ARG A 123 -4.33 5.76 0.23
N LEU A 124 -3.78 6.17 1.37
CA LEU A 124 -2.70 7.17 1.40
C LEU A 124 -1.40 6.59 0.87
N ARG A 125 -1.06 5.34 1.23
CA ARG A 125 0.14 4.65 0.67
C ARG A 125 0.11 4.65 -0.85
N MET A 126 -1.02 4.30 -1.46
CA MET A 126 -1.19 4.33 -2.92
C MET A 126 -1.02 5.75 -3.51
N THR A 127 -1.59 6.75 -2.85
CA THR A 127 -1.56 8.14 -3.32
C THR A 127 -0.17 8.75 -3.24
N VAL A 128 0.53 8.58 -2.10
CA VAL A 128 1.88 9.14 -1.92
C VAL A 128 2.91 8.41 -2.78
N ALA A 129 2.74 7.09 -3.01
CA ALA A 129 3.59 6.33 -3.90
C ALA A 129 3.38 6.73 -5.37
N SER A 130 2.12 6.91 -5.79
CA SER A 130 1.81 7.44 -7.12
C SER A 130 2.37 8.84 -7.32
N PHE A 131 2.30 9.71 -6.31
CA PHE A 131 2.87 11.05 -6.40
C PHE A 131 4.39 11.00 -6.60
N LEU A 132 5.11 10.21 -5.81
CA LEU A 132 6.55 10.05 -5.95
C LEU A 132 6.94 9.53 -7.34
N THR A 133 6.32 8.45 -7.77
CA THR A 133 6.72 7.74 -8.99
C THR A 133 6.21 8.38 -10.28
N LYS A 134 5.03 8.98 -10.27
CA LYS A 134 4.37 9.50 -11.47
C LYS A 134 4.50 11.02 -11.62
N ASN A 135 4.46 11.78 -10.54
CA ASN A 135 4.57 13.24 -10.59
C ASN A 135 6.02 13.70 -10.45
N LEU A 136 6.75 13.18 -9.45
CA LEU A 136 8.17 13.51 -9.27
C LEU A 136 9.10 12.64 -10.14
N ARG A 137 8.62 11.52 -10.67
CA ARG A 137 9.38 10.54 -11.46
C ARG A 137 10.61 9.98 -10.75
N ILE A 138 10.61 10.01 -9.43
CA ILE A 138 11.66 9.42 -8.60
C ILE A 138 11.46 7.91 -8.53
N ALA A 139 12.55 7.14 -8.64
CA ALA A 139 12.49 5.69 -8.64
C ALA A 139 11.81 5.15 -7.38
N TRP A 140 10.92 4.17 -7.58
CA TRP A 140 10.09 3.59 -6.53
C TRP A 140 10.89 2.98 -5.37
N GLN A 141 12.11 2.50 -5.62
CA GLN A 141 13.00 1.94 -4.61
C GLN A 141 13.36 2.95 -3.51
N HIS A 142 13.42 4.25 -3.82
CA HIS A 142 13.67 5.28 -2.80
C HIS A 142 12.50 5.41 -1.83
N GLY A 143 11.27 5.34 -2.35
CA GLY A 143 10.07 5.37 -1.52
C GLY A 143 9.88 4.07 -0.74
N GLU A 144 10.16 2.91 -1.36
CA GLU A 144 10.12 1.61 -0.71
C GLU A 144 11.04 1.56 0.51
N ARG A 145 12.29 2.01 0.37
CA ARG A 145 13.25 2.07 1.47
C ARG A 145 12.79 3.02 2.58
N TRP A 146 12.22 4.17 2.21
CA TRP A 146 11.66 5.07 3.20
C TRP A 146 10.50 4.46 3.98
N PHE A 147 9.61 3.72 3.31
CA PHE A 147 8.54 2.99 3.97
C PHE A 147 9.06 1.85 4.84
N TRP A 148 10.09 1.14 4.38
CA TRP A 148 10.75 0.11 5.17
C TRP A 148 11.29 0.65 6.51
N ASP A 149 11.89 1.83 6.48
CA ASP A 149 12.48 2.47 7.66
C ASP A 149 11.44 3.09 8.61
N THR A 150 10.26 3.46 8.10
CA THR A 150 9.30 4.28 8.87
C THR A 150 8.02 3.55 9.25
N LEU A 151 7.59 2.54 8.50
CA LEU A 151 6.40 1.75 8.81
C LEU A 151 6.71 0.67 9.84
N PHE A 152 5.97 0.63 10.96
CA PHE A 152 6.10 -0.44 11.93
C PHE A 152 5.44 -1.76 11.50
N ASP A 153 4.63 -1.75 10.45
CA ASP A 153 4.07 -2.92 9.79
C ASP A 153 4.77 -3.28 8.46
N ALA A 154 5.98 -2.76 8.24
CA ALA A 154 6.74 -3.00 7.02
C ALA A 154 6.96 -4.51 6.79
N ASP A 155 6.33 -5.04 5.74
CA ASP A 155 6.48 -6.42 5.27
C ASP A 155 7.10 -6.40 3.88
N LEU A 156 8.22 -7.11 3.68
CA LEU A 156 9.00 -6.99 2.45
C LEU A 156 8.16 -7.29 1.19
N GLY A 157 7.37 -8.37 1.22
CA GLY A 157 6.53 -8.72 0.07
C GLY A 157 5.47 -7.67 -0.23
N ASN A 158 4.73 -7.22 0.81
CA ASN A 158 3.68 -6.21 0.63
C ASN A 158 4.23 -4.85 0.24
N ASN A 159 5.34 -4.43 0.86
CA ASN A 159 5.98 -3.16 0.55
C ASN A 159 6.45 -3.13 -0.91
N THR A 160 7.22 -4.13 -1.31
CA THR A 160 7.72 -4.27 -2.69
C THR A 160 6.58 -4.34 -3.70
N LEU A 161 5.59 -5.23 -3.48
CA LEU A 161 4.44 -5.36 -4.39
C LEU A 161 3.68 -4.03 -4.53
N GLY A 162 3.40 -3.36 -3.41
CA GLY A 162 2.66 -2.10 -3.39
C GLY A 162 3.40 -0.97 -4.13
N TRP A 163 4.70 -0.85 -3.95
CA TRP A 163 5.51 0.14 -4.65
C TRP A 163 5.63 -0.13 -6.14
N GLN A 164 5.85 -1.37 -6.54
CA GLN A 164 5.88 -1.75 -7.95
C GLN A 164 4.50 -1.63 -8.61
N TRP A 165 3.42 -1.91 -7.87
CA TRP A 165 2.06 -1.66 -8.34
C TRP A 165 1.85 -0.17 -8.64
N ALA A 166 2.22 0.72 -7.74
CA ALA A 166 2.09 2.17 -7.93
C ALA A 166 2.97 2.70 -9.08
N ALA A 167 4.20 2.17 -9.22
CA ALA A 167 5.11 2.51 -10.30
C ALA A 167 4.65 1.99 -11.67
N GLY A 168 3.86 0.91 -11.70
CA GLY A 168 3.36 0.30 -12.93
C GLY A 168 4.23 -0.84 -13.45
N CYS A 169 5.19 -1.33 -12.67
CA CYS A 169 6.19 -2.31 -13.09
C CYS A 169 6.09 -3.67 -12.38
N GLY A 170 5.11 -3.85 -11.50
CA GLY A 170 4.90 -5.07 -10.73
C GLY A 170 3.81 -5.98 -11.27
N ALA A 171 3.47 -7.02 -10.49
CA ALA A 171 2.34 -7.88 -10.76
C ALA A 171 1.03 -7.12 -10.56
N ASP A 172 0.05 -7.34 -11.45
CA ASP A 172 -1.25 -6.65 -11.46
C ASP A 172 -1.13 -5.12 -11.32
N ALA A 173 -0.04 -4.57 -11.82
CA ALA A 173 0.32 -3.18 -11.61
C ALA A 173 -0.72 -2.22 -12.20
N ALA A 174 -0.93 -1.10 -11.51
CA ALA A 174 -1.68 0.01 -12.07
C ALA A 174 -1.03 0.44 -13.42
N PRO A 175 -1.80 0.61 -14.49
CA PRO A 175 -1.22 1.03 -15.77
C PRO A 175 -0.35 2.28 -15.59
N PHE A 176 0.79 2.33 -16.27
CA PHE A 176 1.76 3.42 -16.10
C PHE A 176 1.16 4.82 -16.30
N PHE A 177 0.13 4.93 -17.14
CA PHE A 177 -0.59 6.18 -17.41
C PHE A 177 -1.63 6.52 -16.34
N ARG A 178 -1.94 5.61 -15.40
CA ARG A 178 -2.87 5.87 -14.30
C ARG A 178 -2.15 6.66 -13.20
N ILE A 179 -2.47 7.94 -13.12
CA ILE A 179 -1.98 8.85 -12.08
C ILE A 179 -3.13 9.10 -11.09
N PHE A 180 -2.90 8.89 -9.81
CA PHE A 180 -3.85 9.29 -8.79
C PHE A 180 -3.80 10.82 -8.66
N ASN A 181 -4.94 11.48 -8.88
CA ASN A 181 -5.05 12.90 -8.61
C ASN A 181 -5.26 13.09 -7.09
N PRO A 182 -4.26 13.57 -6.32
CA PRO A 182 -4.37 13.62 -4.87
C PRO A 182 -5.45 14.59 -4.38
N ALA A 183 -5.77 15.66 -5.12
CA ALA A 183 -6.86 16.56 -4.78
C ALA A 183 -8.22 15.83 -4.84
N ARG A 184 -8.49 15.11 -5.93
CA ARG A 184 -9.74 14.32 -6.06
C ARG A 184 -9.83 13.14 -5.08
N GLN A 185 -8.70 12.59 -4.66
CA GLN A 185 -8.69 11.52 -3.65
C GLN A 185 -9.09 12.05 -2.26
N GLY A 186 -8.83 13.33 -1.97
CA GLY A 186 -9.23 13.99 -0.72
C GLY A 186 -10.69 14.46 -0.67
N GLU A 187 -11.42 14.42 -1.80
CA GLU A 187 -12.84 14.81 -1.87
C GLU A 187 -13.81 13.67 -1.53
N ARG A 188 -13.30 12.45 -1.32
CA ARG A 188 -14.07 11.23 -1.01
C ARG A 188 -13.97 10.87 0.46
#